data_1a60149255bfe1cadb4aa26106227333
#
_entry.id   1a60149255bfe1cadb4aa26106227333
#
_cell.length_a   1.000
_cell.length_b   1.000
_cell.length_c   1.000
_cell.angle_alpha   90.00
_cell.angle_beta   90.00
_cell.angle_gamma   90.00
#
_symmetry.space_group_name_H-M   'P 1'
#
loop_
_entity.id
_entity.type
_entity.pdbx_description
1 polymer ?
#
loop_
_entity_poly.entity_id
_entity_poly.type
_entity_poly.pdbx_seq_one_letter_code
_entity_poly.pdbx_strand_id
1 'polypeptide(L)'
;MLINRNLIVLDLEAKCKTEVIKKMIDLAYKEDRIISKEDFLKCVLEREEEISTGVGNGIAIPHGKSETVKEALIVFAKLKNGIDWESMDSEKVDLIFLLGVPERNKENLHLKILAQLSRKLMDEDFVKLLRNSSTEEEVYYILRSIEAS
;
A
#
# COMPACT_ATOMS: atom_id res chain seq x y z
N MET A 1 12.26 6.83 6.43
CA MET A 1 12.09 6.33 5.07
C MET A 1 10.68 5.76 4.88
N LEU A 2 10.06 6.11 3.78
CA LEU A 2 8.72 5.61 3.48
C LEU A 2 8.65 4.11 3.34
N ILE A 3 9.64 3.54 2.67
CA ILE A 3 9.64 2.11 2.39
C ILE A 3 10.98 1.50 2.79
N ASN A 4 10.94 0.27 3.28
CA ASN A 4 12.13 -0.52 3.51
C ASN A 4 11.85 -1.98 3.13
N ARG A 5 12.87 -2.82 3.10
CA ARG A 5 12.75 -4.21 2.65
C ARG A 5 11.76 -5.02 3.47
N ASN A 6 11.65 -4.71 4.77
CA ASN A 6 10.76 -5.44 5.67
C ASN A 6 9.29 -5.06 5.50
N LEU A 7 9.00 -4.03 4.70
CA LEU A 7 7.64 -3.61 4.36
C LEU A 7 7.22 -4.11 2.99
N ILE A 8 7.93 -5.10 2.45
CA ILE A 8 7.65 -5.68 1.13
C ILE A 8 7.34 -7.16 1.31
N VAL A 9 6.22 -7.62 0.76
CA VAL A 9 5.86 -9.04 0.79
C VAL A 9 5.47 -9.48 -0.62
N LEU A 10 6.04 -10.61 -1.05
CA LEU A 10 5.78 -11.21 -2.35
C LEU A 10 5.06 -12.54 -2.16
N ASP A 11 4.37 -12.97 -3.21
CA ASP A 11 3.62 -14.23 -3.22
C ASP A 11 2.64 -14.36 -2.05
N LEU A 12 2.04 -13.23 -1.67
CA LEU A 12 1.06 -13.20 -0.58
C LEU A 12 -0.22 -13.90 -1.03
N GLU A 13 -0.75 -14.77 -0.19
CA GLU A 13 -2.01 -15.44 -0.43
C GLU A 13 -3.07 -14.86 0.51
N ALA A 14 -4.23 -14.50 -0.05
CA ALA A 14 -5.34 -13.99 0.73
C ALA A 14 -6.63 -14.16 -0.07
N LYS A 15 -7.74 -14.26 0.63
CA LYS A 15 -9.05 -14.53 0.02
C LYS A 15 -9.83 -13.26 -0.31
N CYS A 16 -9.56 -12.17 0.40
CA CYS A 16 -10.30 -10.92 0.24
C CYS A 16 -9.44 -9.73 0.62
N LYS A 17 -9.88 -8.53 0.26
CA LYS A 17 -9.11 -7.32 0.53
C LYS A 17 -8.89 -7.05 2.01
N THR A 18 -9.84 -7.35 2.87
CA THR A 18 -9.67 -7.17 4.32
C THR A 18 -8.52 -8.02 4.84
N GLU A 19 -8.41 -9.27 4.39
CA GLU A 19 -7.32 -10.17 4.78
C GLU A 19 -5.97 -9.64 4.31
N VAL A 20 -5.90 -9.13 3.07
CA VAL A 20 -4.68 -8.52 2.55
C VAL A 20 -4.25 -7.35 3.42
N ILE A 21 -5.19 -6.45 3.70
CA ILE A 21 -4.91 -5.24 4.48
C ILE A 21 -4.42 -5.61 5.89
N LYS A 22 -5.06 -6.59 6.53
CA LYS A 22 -4.63 -7.08 7.85
C LYS A 22 -3.20 -7.58 7.84
N LYS A 23 -2.84 -8.38 6.84
CA LYS A 23 -1.48 -8.94 6.73
C LYS A 23 -0.45 -7.85 6.50
N MET A 24 -0.80 -6.85 5.71
CA MET A 24 0.10 -5.72 5.46
C MET A 24 0.28 -4.85 6.70
N ILE A 25 -0.80 -4.65 7.47
CA ILE A 25 -0.74 -3.90 8.73
C ILE A 25 0.14 -4.64 9.75
N ASP A 26 0.09 -5.97 9.76
CA ASP A 26 0.96 -6.76 10.64
C ASP A 26 2.43 -6.48 10.37
N LEU A 27 2.82 -6.33 9.10
CA LEU A 27 4.19 -5.98 8.74
C LEU A 27 4.56 -4.59 9.28
N ALA A 28 3.67 -3.62 9.11
CA ALA A 28 3.90 -2.26 9.60
C ALA A 28 4.05 -2.24 11.13
N TYR A 29 3.25 -3.05 11.81
CA TYR A 29 3.30 -3.16 13.26
C TYR A 29 4.63 -3.79 13.72
N LYS A 30 5.07 -4.84 13.07
CA LYS A 30 6.34 -5.50 13.38
C LYS A 30 7.54 -4.57 13.18
N GLU A 31 7.42 -3.63 12.24
CA GLU A 31 8.46 -2.64 11.98
C GLU A 31 8.33 -1.40 12.85
N ASP A 32 7.48 -1.48 13.88
CA ASP A 32 7.28 -0.42 14.86
C ASP A 32 6.82 0.91 14.23
N ARG A 33 6.05 0.82 13.16
CA ARG A 33 5.54 2.01 12.46
C ARG A 33 4.15 2.43 12.91
N ILE A 34 3.42 1.54 13.57
CA ILE A 34 2.08 1.83 14.07
C ILE A 34 1.94 1.34 15.51
N ILE A 35 1.10 2.04 16.28
CA ILE A 35 0.89 1.76 17.71
C ILE A 35 -0.17 0.68 17.89
N SER A 36 -1.34 0.85 17.24
CA SER A 36 -2.46 -0.06 17.35
C SER A 36 -2.88 -0.59 15.98
N LYS A 37 -2.77 -1.90 15.80
CA LYS A 37 -3.21 -2.56 14.56
C LYS A 37 -4.70 -2.37 14.34
N GLU A 38 -5.50 -2.50 15.41
CA GLU A 38 -6.95 -2.38 15.33
C GLU A 38 -7.38 -0.99 14.91
N ASP A 39 -6.76 0.04 15.47
CA ASP A 39 -7.09 1.43 15.14
C ASP A 39 -6.75 1.75 13.69
N PHE A 40 -5.60 1.27 13.22
CA PHE A 40 -5.21 1.54 11.85
C PHE A 40 -6.08 0.76 10.86
N LEU A 41 -6.39 -0.49 11.18
CA LEU A 41 -7.27 -1.30 10.35
C LEU A 41 -8.63 -0.63 10.20
N LYS A 42 -9.20 -0.16 11.29
CA LYS A 42 -10.48 0.56 11.27
C LYS A 42 -10.42 1.77 10.36
N CYS A 43 -9.35 2.57 10.50
CA CYS A 43 -9.14 3.77 9.70
C CYS A 43 -9.08 3.45 8.20
N VAL A 44 -8.30 2.43 7.84
CA VAL A 44 -8.13 2.02 6.43
C VAL A 44 -9.43 1.47 5.87
N LEU A 45 -10.14 0.64 6.63
CA LEU A 45 -11.39 0.05 6.17
C LEU A 45 -12.51 1.08 6.02
N GLU A 46 -12.57 2.07 6.90
CA GLU A 46 -13.53 3.17 6.78
C GLU A 46 -13.32 3.95 5.48
N ARG A 47 -12.05 4.19 5.13
CA ARG A 47 -11.72 4.86 3.86
C ARG A 47 -12.10 3.98 2.66
N GLU A 48 -11.85 2.68 2.77
CA GLU A 48 -12.16 1.73 1.70
C GLU A 48 -13.68 1.64 1.45
N GLU A 49 -14.48 1.77 2.49
CA GLU A 49 -15.94 1.75 2.40
C GLU A 49 -16.52 2.95 1.66
N GLU A 50 -15.85 4.10 1.69
CA GLU A 50 -16.32 5.31 1.00
C GLU A 50 -16.32 5.09 -0.51
N ILE A 51 -15.21 4.59 -1.03
CA ILE A 51 -15.06 4.22 -2.43
C ILE A 51 -13.83 3.33 -2.52
N SER A 52 -13.89 2.30 -3.35
CA SER A 52 -12.78 1.38 -3.51
C SER A 52 -11.48 2.09 -3.89
N THR A 53 -10.36 1.67 -3.31
CA THR A 53 -9.03 2.18 -3.67
C THR A 53 -8.38 1.40 -4.80
N GLY A 54 -9.10 0.50 -5.44
CA GLY A 54 -8.66 -0.16 -6.66
C GLY A 54 -8.65 0.84 -7.81
N VAL A 55 -7.45 1.16 -8.31
CA VAL A 55 -7.28 2.24 -9.31
C VAL A 55 -7.21 1.72 -10.74
N GLY A 56 -7.41 0.42 -10.94
CA GLY A 56 -7.35 -0.21 -12.26
C GLY A 56 -6.00 -0.86 -12.50
N ASN A 57 -5.91 -1.63 -13.56
CA ASN A 57 -4.70 -2.35 -13.99
C ASN A 57 -4.14 -3.30 -12.92
N GLY A 58 -4.99 -3.84 -12.06
CA GLY A 58 -4.58 -4.77 -11.02
C GLY A 58 -3.93 -4.11 -9.82
N ILE A 59 -4.13 -2.82 -9.61
CA ILE A 59 -3.47 -2.04 -8.56
C ILE A 59 -4.49 -1.47 -7.57
N ALA A 60 -4.16 -1.52 -6.28
CA ALA A 60 -4.95 -0.87 -5.23
C ALA A 60 -4.05 -0.09 -4.30
N ILE A 61 -4.57 1.01 -3.76
CA ILE A 61 -3.82 1.90 -2.85
C ILE A 61 -4.65 2.16 -1.59
N PRO A 62 -4.88 1.12 -0.75
CA PRO A 62 -5.55 1.37 0.52
C PRO A 62 -4.70 2.31 1.38
N HIS A 63 -5.34 3.19 2.14
CA HIS A 63 -4.60 4.16 2.92
C HIS A 63 -5.37 4.66 4.13
N GLY A 64 -4.63 5.20 5.08
CA GLY A 64 -5.22 5.79 6.28
C GLY A 64 -4.31 6.86 6.86
N LYS A 65 -4.96 7.90 7.39
CA LYS A 65 -4.30 8.97 8.13
C LYS A 65 -4.79 8.83 9.58
N SER A 66 -3.87 8.55 10.50
CA SER A 66 -4.27 8.19 11.87
C SER A 66 -3.19 8.54 12.87
N GLU A 67 -3.64 8.88 14.10
CA GLU A 67 -2.75 9.13 15.23
C GLU A 67 -1.92 7.90 15.59
N THR A 68 -2.39 6.71 15.23
CA THR A 68 -1.67 5.46 15.53
C THR A 68 -0.45 5.25 14.65
N VAL A 69 -0.32 6.02 13.56
CA VAL A 69 0.84 5.92 12.67
C VAL A 69 1.96 6.81 13.21
N LYS A 70 3.12 6.20 13.50
CA LYS A 70 4.29 6.90 14.05
C LYS A 70 5.03 7.68 12.99
N GLU A 71 5.26 7.08 11.83
CA GLU A 71 5.93 7.68 10.70
C GLU A 71 5.24 7.26 9.42
N ALA A 72 5.21 8.14 8.42
CA ALA A 72 4.65 7.81 7.12
C ALA A 72 5.34 6.56 6.56
N LEU A 73 4.57 5.67 5.97
CA LEU A 73 5.08 4.41 5.44
C LEU A 73 4.26 3.93 4.26
N ILE A 74 4.93 3.12 3.44
CA ILE A 74 4.28 2.37 2.38
C ILE A 74 4.63 0.90 2.59
N VAL A 75 3.62 0.03 2.64
CA VAL A 75 3.79 -1.41 2.60
C VAL A 75 3.41 -1.86 1.20
N PHE A 76 4.23 -2.67 0.58
CA PHE A 76 3.94 -3.21 -0.75
C PHE A 76 3.66 -4.71 -0.65
N ALA A 77 2.60 -5.15 -1.31
CA ALA A 77 2.28 -6.57 -1.41
C ALA A 77 2.01 -6.94 -2.86
N LYS A 78 2.56 -8.06 -3.27
CA LYS A 78 2.27 -8.66 -4.56
C LYS A 78 1.60 -10.00 -4.26
N LEU A 79 0.37 -10.16 -4.74
CA LEU A 79 -0.40 -11.37 -4.45
C LEU A 79 -0.02 -12.48 -5.43
N LYS A 80 -0.03 -13.70 -4.92
CA LYS A 80 0.16 -14.87 -5.76
C LYS A 80 -0.98 -15.01 -6.77
N ASN A 81 -2.21 -14.75 -6.31
CA ASN A 81 -3.40 -14.75 -7.14
C ASN A 81 -4.17 -13.46 -6.90
N GLY A 82 -4.56 -12.79 -7.98
CA GLY A 82 -5.34 -11.57 -7.86
C GLY A 82 -6.69 -11.81 -7.20
N ILE A 83 -7.20 -10.79 -6.52
CA ILE A 83 -8.49 -10.86 -5.83
C ILE A 83 -9.39 -9.70 -6.25
N ASP A 84 -10.69 -9.87 -6.02
CA ASP A 84 -11.65 -8.82 -6.27
C ASP A 84 -11.44 -7.68 -5.26
N TRP A 85 -11.26 -6.47 -5.75
CA TRP A 85 -11.10 -5.26 -4.94
C TRP A 85 -12.22 -4.27 -5.20
N GLU A 86 -13.17 -4.66 -6.03
CA GLU A 86 -14.25 -3.78 -6.48
C GLU A 86 -13.69 -2.55 -7.22
N SER A 87 -12.66 -2.79 -8.03
CA SER A 87 -12.06 -1.75 -8.87
C SER A 87 -13.02 -1.30 -9.95
N MET A 88 -12.88 -0.05 -10.40
CA MET A 88 -13.77 0.51 -11.43
C MET A 88 -13.70 -0.25 -12.75
N ASP A 89 -12.55 -0.82 -13.10
CA ASP A 89 -12.40 -1.60 -14.33
C ASP A 89 -12.78 -3.08 -14.16
N SER A 90 -13.24 -3.47 -12.97
CA SER A 90 -13.66 -4.84 -12.62
C SER A 90 -12.52 -5.87 -12.72
N GLU A 91 -11.28 -5.43 -12.90
CA GLU A 91 -10.11 -6.32 -12.93
C GLU A 91 -9.71 -6.73 -11.52
N LYS A 92 -9.15 -7.92 -11.40
CA LYS A 92 -8.61 -8.39 -10.11
C LYS A 92 -7.34 -7.63 -9.77
N VAL A 93 -7.09 -7.47 -8.48
CA VAL A 93 -5.94 -6.73 -7.97
C VAL A 93 -4.88 -7.69 -7.46
N ASP A 94 -3.64 -7.48 -7.86
CA ASP A 94 -2.49 -8.27 -7.42
C ASP A 94 -1.33 -7.42 -6.87
N LEU A 95 -1.35 -6.10 -7.10
CA LEU A 95 -0.34 -5.19 -6.56
C LEU A 95 -1.01 -4.21 -5.61
N ILE A 96 -0.60 -4.22 -4.34
CA ILE A 96 -1.22 -3.39 -3.32
C ILE A 96 -0.17 -2.53 -2.63
N PHE A 97 -0.48 -1.24 -2.51
CA PHE A 97 0.33 -0.26 -1.79
C PHE A 97 -0.49 0.26 -0.62
N LEU A 98 -0.13 -0.14 0.59
CA LEU A 98 -0.79 0.36 1.79
C LEU A 98 -0.02 1.58 2.29
N LEU A 99 -0.69 2.73 2.31
CA LEU A 99 -0.09 3.98 2.77
C LEU A 99 -0.62 4.35 4.15
N GLY A 100 0.28 4.61 5.08
CA GLY A 100 -0.08 5.13 6.40
C GLY A 100 0.60 6.45 6.66
N VAL A 101 -0.11 7.42 7.22
CA VAL A 101 0.42 8.75 7.50
C VAL A 101 -0.02 9.21 8.89
N PRO A 102 0.88 9.85 9.65
CA PRO A 102 0.49 10.42 10.94
C PRO A 102 -0.55 11.52 10.76
N GLU A 103 -1.54 11.54 11.66
CA GLU A 103 -2.60 12.56 11.62
C GLU A 103 -2.07 13.96 11.90
N ARG A 104 -1.01 14.06 12.70
CA ARG A 104 -0.41 15.34 13.08
C ARG A 104 0.26 16.10 11.94
N ASN A 105 0.41 15.47 10.79
CA ASN A 105 1.04 16.10 9.62
C ASN A 105 0.11 17.13 9.01
N LYS A 106 0.50 18.41 9.12
CA LYS A 106 -0.33 19.55 8.69
C LYS A 106 -0.30 19.82 7.19
N GLU A 107 0.63 19.23 6.45
CA GLU A 107 0.89 19.57 5.05
C GLU A 107 0.23 18.66 4.03
N ASN A 108 -0.81 17.92 4.42
CA ASN A 108 -1.47 16.95 3.54
C ASN A 108 -0.47 15.98 2.91
N LEU A 109 0.45 15.48 3.74
CA LEU A 109 1.50 14.57 3.31
C LEU A 109 0.93 13.35 2.57
N HIS A 110 -0.20 12.82 3.04
CA HIS A 110 -0.84 11.67 2.40
C HIS A 110 -1.22 11.95 0.94
N LEU A 111 -1.69 13.18 0.65
CA LEU A 111 -2.04 13.57 -0.71
C LEU A 111 -0.81 13.69 -1.60
N LYS A 112 0.29 14.19 -1.04
CA LYS A 112 1.56 14.31 -1.78
C LYS A 112 2.10 12.94 -2.16
N ILE A 113 2.09 12.01 -1.22
CA ILE A 113 2.57 10.64 -1.45
C ILE A 113 1.67 9.93 -2.44
N LEU A 114 0.35 10.06 -2.29
CA LEU A 114 -0.60 9.47 -3.23
C LEU A 114 -0.39 9.99 -4.64
N ALA A 115 -0.14 11.30 -4.78
CA ALA A 115 0.11 11.91 -6.09
C ALA A 115 1.38 11.37 -6.73
N GLN A 116 2.47 11.26 -5.97
CA GLN A 116 3.72 10.68 -6.47
C GLN A 116 3.53 9.25 -6.91
N LEU A 117 2.89 8.45 -6.05
CA LEU A 117 2.64 7.05 -6.34
C LEU A 117 1.76 6.89 -7.57
N SER A 118 0.68 7.67 -7.67
CA SER A 118 -0.23 7.61 -8.81
C SER A 118 0.48 7.93 -10.11
N ARG A 119 1.36 8.94 -10.12
CA ARG A 119 2.14 9.29 -11.32
C ARG A 119 3.04 8.14 -11.75
N LYS A 120 3.72 7.51 -10.79
CA LYS A 120 4.60 6.37 -11.09
C LYS A 120 3.80 5.19 -11.65
N LEU A 121 2.62 4.94 -11.08
CA LEU A 121 1.79 3.80 -11.49
C LEU A 121 1.08 4.02 -12.84
N MET A 122 1.09 5.23 -13.38
CA MET A 122 0.64 5.49 -14.74
C MET A 122 1.67 5.09 -15.78
N ASP A 123 2.91 4.90 -15.38
CA ASP A 123 3.98 4.45 -16.25
C ASP A 123 3.94 2.92 -16.37
N GLU A 124 3.57 2.42 -17.52
CA GLU A 124 3.45 0.99 -17.77
C GLU A 124 4.76 0.22 -17.57
N ASP A 125 5.89 0.87 -17.88
CA ASP A 125 7.20 0.24 -17.69
C ASP A 125 7.52 0.07 -16.20
N PHE A 126 7.17 1.06 -15.39
CA PHE A 126 7.33 0.99 -13.94
C PHE A 126 6.53 -0.19 -13.35
N VAL A 127 5.26 -0.31 -13.76
CA VAL A 127 4.38 -1.38 -13.30
C VAL A 127 4.91 -2.75 -13.76
N LYS A 128 5.40 -2.84 -14.99
CA LYS A 128 6.00 -4.07 -15.51
C LYS A 128 7.20 -4.49 -14.69
N LEU A 129 8.05 -3.55 -14.32
CA LEU A 129 9.22 -3.86 -13.48
C LEU A 129 8.77 -4.46 -12.15
N LEU A 130 7.75 -3.89 -11.54
CA LEU A 130 7.21 -4.42 -10.28
C LEU A 130 6.64 -5.84 -10.47
N ARG A 131 5.88 -6.06 -11.53
CA ARG A 131 5.28 -7.37 -11.79
C ARG A 131 6.31 -8.45 -12.07
N ASN A 132 7.43 -8.07 -12.68
CA ASN A 132 8.50 -9.01 -13.01
C ASN A 132 9.52 -9.19 -11.90
N SER A 133 9.39 -8.43 -10.81
CA SER A 133 10.28 -8.56 -9.65
C SER A 133 10.00 -9.86 -8.91
N SER A 134 11.05 -10.55 -8.53
CA SER A 134 10.94 -11.82 -7.79
C SER A 134 11.57 -11.78 -6.41
N THR A 135 12.21 -10.68 -6.04
CA THR A 135 12.81 -10.52 -4.71
C THR A 135 12.43 -9.18 -4.09
N GLU A 136 12.45 -9.11 -2.77
CA GLU A 136 12.20 -7.89 -2.03
C GLU A 136 13.24 -6.81 -2.35
N GLU A 137 14.47 -7.21 -2.63
CA GLU A 137 15.54 -6.28 -3.02
C GLU A 137 15.20 -5.57 -4.33
N GLU A 138 14.73 -6.31 -5.32
CA GLU A 138 14.35 -5.73 -6.60
C GLU A 138 13.21 -4.71 -6.44
N VAL A 139 12.19 -5.07 -5.67
CA VAL A 139 11.05 -4.18 -5.40
C VAL A 139 11.51 -2.94 -4.66
N TYR A 140 12.33 -3.11 -3.62
CA TYR A 140 12.85 -1.98 -2.85
C TYR A 140 13.59 -1.00 -3.75
N TYR A 141 14.45 -1.53 -4.63
CA TYR A 141 15.24 -0.71 -5.55
C TYR A 141 14.32 0.14 -6.46
N ILE A 142 13.24 -0.46 -6.92
CA ILE A 142 12.26 0.23 -7.79
C ILE A 142 11.49 1.30 -7.00
N LEU A 143 11.01 0.95 -5.81
CA LEU A 143 10.13 1.83 -5.02
C LEU A 143 10.85 2.92 -4.24
N ARG A 144 12.15 2.80 -4.03
CA ARG A 144 12.91 3.78 -3.23
C ARG A 144 12.89 5.19 -3.81
N SER A 145 12.52 5.34 -5.07
CA SER A 145 12.41 6.66 -5.70
C SER A 145 11.18 7.44 -5.22
N ILE A 146 10.25 6.78 -4.55
CA ILE A 146 9.06 7.42 -3.99
C ILE A 146 9.42 7.94 -2.60
N GLU A 147 9.47 9.25 -2.44
CA GLU A 147 9.90 9.89 -1.19
C GLU A 147 8.84 10.83 -0.67
N ALA A 148 8.88 11.08 0.65
CA ALA A 148 7.95 11.96 1.34
C ALA A 148 8.42 13.42 1.35
N SER A 149 9.28 13.81 0.46
CA SER A 149 9.84 15.17 0.43
C SER A 149 8.87 16.20 -0.10
#